data_0a8675e95bcef04fe0b23043f594fb68
#
_entry.id   0a8675e95bcef04fe0b23043f594fb68
#
_cell.length_a   1.000
_cell.length_b   1.000
_cell.length_c   1.000
_cell.angle_alpha   90.00
_cell.angle_beta   90.00
_cell.angle_gamma   90.00
#
_symmetry.space_group_name_H-M   'P 1'
#
loop_
_entity.id
_entity.type
_entity.pdbx_description
1 polymer ?
#
loop_
_entity_poly.entity_id
_entity_poly.type
_entity_poly.pdbx_seq_one_letter_code
_entity_poly.pdbx_strand_id
1 'polypeptide(L)'
;PPVEDRPALSQAAGISFSSELPSLESVLPASAFQLSASGEKRTDGILLGRSHIKGKISDISTIREEQGGIVVQGTVIDCECRDLRENRCLFTMKLADETDGILCKKFFEKKEDAQKLTGVKKNMTVKVRGNVQLDKFTGGLVLNISQMEQGKEKEINHEDTAEIPRVELHLHTKMSLDGLIDNEEIIRTAAKWKHPAVAITDHGVIQAFPQIQTLAAKYGQKVIYGMEGYLIDEVPEDIDSDRQQYSHIILLAKNITGLRNLYRLVTLSHLKYYRKRPLLPRPLLEEFRDGLMYGSACVMGEFFRAVLNGDSDEELIRLAKFYDYLEVQPLGNNAFMLRDEKSSVNTWEDLQDLNRKVIELGEQWNKLVCATCDVHFLDPEDEMYR
;
A
#
# COMPACT_ATOMS: atom_id res chain seq x y z
N PRO A 1 27.45 38.55 30.92
CA PRO A 1 26.76 39.69 30.34
C PRO A 1 25.32 39.26 30.06
N PRO A 2 24.36 40.15 30.33
CA PRO A 2 22.96 39.82 30.26
C PRO A 2 22.47 39.76 28.82
N VAL A 3 21.47 38.91 28.59
CA VAL A 3 20.75 38.71 27.34
C VAL A 3 19.81 39.89 27.15
N GLU A 4 19.98 40.66 26.08
CA GLU A 4 19.08 41.75 25.72
C GLU A 4 17.72 41.21 25.23
N ASP A 5 16.67 41.84 25.76
CA ASP A 5 15.27 41.67 25.36
C ASP A 5 15.05 41.99 23.89
N ARG A 6 14.43 41.08 23.16
CA ARG A 6 13.84 41.36 21.85
C ARG A 6 12.36 41.67 22.01
N PRO A 7 11.85 42.75 21.37
CA PRO A 7 10.48 43.18 21.56
C PRO A 7 9.46 42.22 20.96
N ALA A 8 8.35 42.12 21.69
CA ALA A 8 7.16 41.42 21.28
C ALA A 8 6.58 41.98 19.98
N LEU A 9 6.38 41.12 18.98
CA LEU A 9 5.57 41.44 17.79
C LEU A 9 4.09 41.38 18.18
N SER A 10 3.57 42.50 18.67
CA SER A 10 2.14 42.82 18.70
C SER A 10 1.89 43.89 17.64
N GLN A 11 1.04 43.56 16.71
CA GLN A 11 0.29 44.32 15.73
C GLN A 11 0.54 43.87 14.29
N ALA A 12 -0.25 42.88 13.89
CA ALA A 12 -0.64 42.72 12.51
C ALA A 12 -2.14 42.46 12.45
N ALA A 13 -2.84 43.48 11.98
CA ALA A 13 -4.12 43.53 11.30
C ALA A 13 -5.18 42.48 11.67
N GLY A 14 -6.27 42.97 12.25
CA GLY A 14 -7.52 42.22 12.46
C GLY A 14 -8.07 41.60 11.16
N ILE A 15 -8.07 40.29 11.12
CA ILE A 15 -8.91 39.50 10.24
C ILE A 15 -9.89 38.80 11.18
N SER A 16 -11.12 39.29 11.23
CA SER A 16 -12.22 38.60 11.88
C SER A 16 -12.60 37.40 11.02
N PHE A 17 -12.34 36.19 11.50
CA PHE A 17 -12.93 34.99 10.92
C PHE A 17 -14.40 34.92 11.35
N SER A 18 -15.31 35.11 10.40
CA SER A 18 -16.71 34.75 10.57
C SER A 18 -16.82 33.24 10.70
N SER A 19 -17.59 32.78 11.68
CA SER A 19 -17.77 31.37 12.04
C SER A 19 -18.72 30.60 11.12
N GLU A 20 -18.90 31.00 9.87
CA GLU A 20 -19.70 30.29 8.90
C GLU A 20 -18.83 29.80 7.76
N LEU A 21 -18.49 28.52 7.80
CA LEU A 21 -17.97 27.78 6.64
C LEU A 21 -19.11 27.62 5.63
N PRO A 22 -18.96 28.09 4.37
CA PRO A 22 -19.96 27.82 3.34
C PRO A 22 -20.04 26.31 3.10
N SER A 23 -21.28 25.79 3.03
CA SER A 23 -21.53 24.39 2.69
C SER A 23 -20.95 24.08 1.31
N LEU A 24 -20.36 22.89 1.14
CA LEU A 24 -19.73 22.42 -0.09
C LEU A 24 -20.68 22.36 -1.31
N GLU A 25 -21.98 22.60 -1.12
CA GLU A 25 -22.98 22.60 -2.18
C GLU A 25 -23.02 23.88 -3.03
N SER A 26 -22.31 24.94 -2.63
CA SER A 26 -22.40 26.26 -3.32
C SER A 26 -21.28 26.54 -4.34
N VAL A 27 -20.36 25.62 -4.61
CA VAL A 27 -19.17 25.87 -5.45
C VAL A 27 -19.15 25.12 -6.79
N LEU A 28 -20.13 24.26 -7.07
CA LEU A 28 -20.24 23.61 -8.38
C LEU A 28 -21.48 24.10 -9.13
N PRO A 29 -21.35 24.58 -10.37
CA PRO A 29 -22.52 24.94 -11.18
C PRO A 29 -23.33 23.69 -11.50
N ALA A 30 -24.61 23.73 -11.18
CA ALA A 30 -25.61 22.68 -11.36
C ALA A 30 -25.95 22.36 -12.83
N SER A 31 -25.08 22.64 -13.78
CA SER A 31 -25.36 22.47 -15.22
C SER A 31 -24.44 21.50 -15.96
N ALA A 32 -23.69 20.67 -15.25
CA ALA A 32 -22.94 19.59 -15.90
C ALA A 32 -23.46 18.25 -15.39
N PHE A 33 -24.08 17.48 -16.27
CA PHE A 33 -24.61 16.12 -16.09
C PHE A 33 -26.08 15.96 -15.65
N GLN A 34 -27.01 16.48 -16.47
CA GLN A 34 -28.23 15.74 -16.73
C GLN A 34 -28.02 14.91 -18.00
N LEU A 35 -27.45 13.75 -17.90
CA LEU A 35 -27.54 12.71 -18.92
C LEU A 35 -28.82 11.92 -18.64
N SER A 36 -29.76 12.06 -19.57
CA SER A 36 -30.99 11.27 -19.60
C SER A 36 -30.67 9.77 -19.51
N ALA A 37 -31.07 9.17 -18.41
CA ALA A 37 -31.07 7.73 -18.23
C ALA A 37 -32.21 7.11 -19.07
N SER A 38 -31.94 6.82 -20.34
CA SER A 38 -32.74 5.93 -21.18
C SER A 38 -31.83 4.81 -21.73
N GLY A 39 -31.15 4.11 -20.85
CA GLY A 39 -30.50 2.84 -21.13
C GLY A 39 -31.21 1.79 -20.30
N GLU A 40 -31.96 0.90 -20.93
CA GLU A 40 -32.44 -0.33 -20.32
C GLU A 40 -31.26 -1.00 -19.59
N LYS A 41 -31.36 -1.16 -18.26
CA LYS A 41 -30.44 -1.97 -17.51
C LYS A 41 -30.54 -3.38 -18.06
N ARG A 42 -29.57 -3.80 -18.88
CA ARG A 42 -29.40 -5.20 -19.22
C ARG A 42 -29.13 -5.96 -17.95
N THR A 43 -30.07 -6.79 -17.55
CA THR A 43 -30.01 -7.59 -16.31
C THR A 43 -29.20 -8.88 -16.47
N ASP A 44 -28.57 -9.07 -17.64
CA ASP A 44 -27.87 -10.30 -18.04
C ASP A 44 -26.33 -10.22 -17.92
N GLY A 45 -25.78 -9.09 -17.45
CA GLY A 45 -24.32 -8.92 -17.31
C GLY A 45 -23.53 -8.71 -18.61
N ILE A 46 -24.20 -8.69 -19.78
CA ILE A 46 -23.53 -8.49 -21.07
C ILE A 46 -23.22 -7.00 -21.26
N LEU A 47 -21.93 -6.66 -21.36
CA LEU A 47 -21.42 -5.30 -21.56
C LEU A 47 -21.25 -4.96 -23.05
N LEU A 48 -20.78 -5.94 -23.84
CA LEU A 48 -20.61 -5.82 -25.30
C LEU A 48 -20.90 -7.15 -25.98
N GLY A 49 -21.76 -7.12 -27.01
CA GLY A 49 -22.16 -8.33 -27.73
C GLY A 49 -23.64 -8.62 -27.59
N ARG A 50 -24.08 -9.79 -28.08
CA ARG A 50 -25.51 -10.21 -28.12
C ARG A 50 -25.81 -11.44 -27.28
N SER A 51 -24.77 -12.15 -26.80
CA SER A 51 -24.89 -13.39 -26.05
C SER A 51 -23.73 -13.55 -25.09
N HIS A 52 -23.90 -14.40 -24.06
CA HIS A 52 -22.82 -14.77 -23.15
C HIS A 52 -21.62 -15.39 -23.88
N ILE A 53 -20.43 -15.10 -23.38
CA ILE A 53 -19.19 -15.60 -23.94
C ILE A 53 -19.04 -17.09 -23.59
N LYS A 54 -19.01 -17.94 -24.62
CA LYS A 54 -18.73 -19.38 -24.52
C LYS A 54 -17.27 -19.65 -24.83
N GLY A 55 -16.65 -20.59 -24.17
CA GLY A 55 -15.29 -21.04 -24.42
C GLY A 55 -14.50 -21.17 -23.13
N LYS A 56 -13.35 -21.85 -23.24
CA LYS A 56 -12.39 -21.99 -22.14
C LYS A 56 -11.70 -20.64 -21.93
N ILE A 57 -11.59 -20.21 -20.70
CA ILE A 57 -10.79 -19.05 -20.32
C ILE A 57 -9.31 -19.47 -20.41
N SER A 58 -8.50 -18.65 -21.06
CA SER A 58 -7.05 -18.81 -21.18
C SER A 58 -6.36 -17.83 -20.26
N ASP A 59 -5.27 -18.25 -19.65
CA ASP A 59 -4.41 -17.40 -18.87
C ASP A 59 -3.70 -16.38 -19.79
N ILE A 60 -3.63 -15.12 -19.38
CA ILE A 60 -3.05 -14.04 -20.19
C ILE A 60 -1.57 -14.32 -20.47
N SER A 61 -0.82 -14.89 -19.52
CA SER A 61 0.59 -15.28 -19.70
C SER A 61 0.83 -16.28 -20.82
N THR A 62 -0.20 -17.03 -21.26
CA THR A 62 -0.09 -17.99 -22.35
C THR A 62 -0.16 -17.34 -23.74
N ILE A 63 -0.52 -16.05 -23.81
CA ILE A 63 -0.66 -15.30 -25.05
C ILE A 63 0.71 -14.82 -25.52
N ARG A 64 1.32 -15.52 -26.49
CA ARG A 64 2.67 -15.23 -26.98
C ARG A 64 2.71 -14.79 -28.44
N GLU A 65 1.61 -14.97 -29.18
CA GLU A 65 1.50 -14.69 -30.61
C GLU A 65 0.08 -14.24 -30.99
N GLU A 66 -0.07 -13.79 -32.22
CA GLU A 66 -1.37 -13.42 -32.77
C GLU A 66 -2.29 -14.64 -32.87
N GLN A 67 -3.50 -14.51 -32.32
CA GLN A 67 -4.49 -15.60 -32.33
C GLN A 67 -5.91 -15.07 -32.28
N GLY A 68 -6.86 -15.83 -32.84
CA GLY A 68 -8.25 -15.45 -32.94
C GLY A 68 -9.17 -16.11 -31.92
N GLY A 69 -10.22 -15.39 -31.53
CA GLY A 69 -11.31 -15.97 -30.73
C GLY A 69 -10.95 -16.34 -29.30
N ILE A 70 -9.86 -15.79 -28.77
CA ILE A 70 -9.41 -16.07 -27.39
C ILE A 70 -10.40 -15.49 -26.37
N VAL A 71 -10.55 -16.19 -25.26
CA VAL A 71 -11.37 -15.76 -24.12
C VAL A 71 -10.45 -15.61 -22.91
N VAL A 72 -10.42 -14.43 -22.33
CA VAL A 72 -9.71 -14.13 -21.07
C VAL A 72 -10.67 -13.58 -20.04
N GLN A 73 -10.36 -13.74 -18.77
CA GLN A 73 -11.08 -13.11 -17.66
C GLN A 73 -10.08 -12.48 -16.73
N GLY A 74 -10.34 -11.27 -16.27
CA GLY A 74 -9.42 -10.58 -15.37
C GLY A 74 -10.06 -9.34 -14.77
N THR A 75 -9.27 -8.62 -14.00
CA THR A 75 -9.62 -7.34 -13.38
C THR A 75 -9.22 -6.17 -14.26
N VAL A 76 -10.09 -5.19 -14.38
CA VAL A 76 -9.83 -3.93 -15.09
C VAL A 76 -8.91 -3.07 -14.24
N ILE A 77 -7.67 -2.93 -14.66
CA ILE A 77 -6.67 -2.09 -13.98
C ILE A 77 -6.88 -0.61 -14.32
N ASP A 78 -7.23 -0.35 -15.58
CA ASP A 78 -7.46 1.00 -16.08
C ASP A 78 -8.30 0.94 -17.35
N CYS A 79 -9.14 1.94 -17.60
CA CYS A 79 -9.91 2.03 -18.85
C CYS A 79 -10.20 3.48 -19.22
N GLU A 80 -10.14 3.77 -20.50
CA GLU A 80 -10.46 5.07 -21.04
C GLU A 80 -11.21 4.97 -22.38
N CYS A 81 -12.02 5.98 -22.67
CA CYS A 81 -12.64 6.15 -23.99
C CYS A 81 -12.16 7.46 -24.59
N ARG A 82 -11.38 7.39 -25.65
CA ARG A 82 -10.80 8.53 -26.34
C ARG A 82 -11.59 8.85 -27.59
N ASP A 83 -12.09 10.08 -27.68
CA ASP A 83 -12.75 10.58 -28.87
C ASP A 83 -11.76 10.76 -30.03
N LEU A 84 -12.17 10.30 -31.20
CA LEU A 84 -11.44 10.43 -32.45
C LEU A 84 -12.20 11.36 -33.41
N ARG A 85 -11.55 11.76 -34.53
CA ARG A 85 -12.21 12.54 -35.58
C ARG A 85 -13.40 11.79 -36.17
N GLU A 86 -14.34 12.50 -36.79
CA GLU A 86 -15.50 11.92 -37.49
C GLU A 86 -16.46 11.13 -36.58
N ASN A 87 -16.69 11.61 -35.36
CA ASN A 87 -17.59 10.99 -34.37
C ASN A 87 -17.26 9.53 -34.00
N ARG A 88 -15.98 9.13 -34.12
CA ARG A 88 -15.47 7.81 -33.75
C ARG A 88 -14.90 7.81 -32.32
N CYS A 89 -14.81 6.65 -31.70
CA CYS A 89 -14.23 6.48 -30.37
C CYS A 89 -13.33 5.23 -30.31
N LEU A 90 -12.21 5.34 -29.59
CA LEU A 90 -11.36 4.22 -29.22
C LEU A 90 -11.49 3.98 -27.73
N PHE A 91 -12.04 2.85 -27.34
CA PHE A 91 -12.01 2.35 -25.98
C PHE A 91 -10.74 1.52 -25.78
N THR A 92 -9.99 1.81 -24.73
CA THR A 92 -8.83 1.06 -24.29
C THR A 92 -9.01 0.62 -22.85
N MET A 93 -8.51 -0.56 -22.50
CA MET A 93 -8.63 -1.14 -21.18
C MET A 93 -7.39 -2.01 -20.91
N LYS A 94 -6.77 -1.81 -19.78
CA LYS A 94 -5.73 -2.71 -19.26
C LYS A 94 -6.43 -3.77 -18.44
N LEU A 95 -6.31 -5.02 -18.84
CA LEU A 95 -6.88 -6.19 -18.18
C LEU A 95 -5.77 -7.06 -17.63
N ALA A 96 -5.85 -7.45 -16.38
CA ALA A 96 -4.90 -8.36 -15.76
C ALA A 96 -5.63 -9.55 -15.13
N ASP A 97 -5.03 -10.72 -15.21
CA ASP A 97 -5.39 -11.90 -14.43
C ASP A 97 -4.26 -12.24 -13.44
N GLU A 98 -4.32 -13.40 -12.79
CA GLU A 98 -3.30 -13.84 -11.82
C GLU A 98 -1.94 -14.16 -12.49
N THR A 99 -1.85 -14.12 -13.81
CA THR A 99 -0.67 -14.59 -14.54
C THR A 99 0.04 -13.49 -15.32
N ASP A 100 -0.68 -12.48 -15.83
CA ASP A 100 -0.10 -11.40 -16.64
C ASP A 100 -1.18 -10.31 -16.91
N GLY A 101 -0.80 -9.26 -17.64
CA GLY A 101 -1.67 -8.19 -18.10
C GLY A 101 -1.67 -8.02 -19.62
N ILE A 102 -2.81 -7.65 -20.19
CA ILE A 102 -2.95 -7.38 -21.62
C ILE A 102 -3.72 -6.08 -21.89
N LEU A 103 -3.26 -5.32 -22.88
CA LEU A 103 -3.99 -4.16 -23.36
C LEU A 103 -5.14 -4.62 -24.28
N CYS A 104 -6.36 -4.25 -23.93
CA CYS A 104 -7.55 -4.52 -24.71
C CYS A 104 -8.00 -3.25 -25.45
N LYS A 105 -8.41 -3.38 -26.71
CA LYS A 105 -8.87 -2.26 -27.53
C LYS A 105 -10.20 -2.56 -28.20
N LYS A 106 -11.06 -1.53 -28.31
CA LYS A 106 -12.26 -1.57 -29.11
C LYS A 106 -12.45 -0.26 -29.85
N PHE A 107 -12.46 -0.33 -31.16
CA PHE A 107 -12.78 0.78 -32.02
C PHE A 107 -14.29 0.82 -32.29
N PHE A 108 -14.88 2.01 -32.18
CA PHE A 108 -16.29 2.29 -32.47
C PHE A 108 -16.40 3.31 -33.62
N GLU A 109 -17.14 2.95 -34.66
CA GLU A 109 -17.42 3.84 -35.78
C GLU A 109 -18.33 5.01 -35.37
N LYS A 110 -19.12 4.83 -34.33
CA LYS A 110 -19.98 5.86 -33.75
C LYS A 110 -19.74 5.97 -32.26
N LYS A 111 -19.52 7.19 -31.76
CA LYS A 111 -19.29 7.47 -30.32
C LYS A 111 -20.47 6.99 -29.47
N GLU A 112 -21.69 7.03 -29.98
CA GLU A 112 -22.88 6.55 -29.26
C GLU A 112 -22.78 5.06 -28.89
N ASP A 113 -22.13 4.24 -29.73
CA ASP A 113 -21.96 2.83 -29.47
C ASP A 113 -20.96 2.57 -28.33
N ALA A 114 -20.03 3.49 -28.06
CA ALA A 114 -19.11 3.41 -26.94
C ALA A 114 -19.79 3.61 -25.57
N GLN A 115 -20.98 4.24 -25.55
CA GLN A 115 -21.79 4.41 -24.34
C GLN A 115 -22.14 3.07 -23.68
N LYS A 116 -22.14 1.97 -24.44
CA LYS A 116 -22.34 0.61 -23.91
C LYS A 116 -21.28 0.20 -22.91
N LEU A 117 -20.07 0.79 -23.00
CA LEU A 117 -18.92 0.49 -22.11
C LEU A 117 -18.69 1.53 -21.01
N THR A 118 -19.56 2.54 -20.88
CA THR A 118 -19.46 3.55 -19.79
C THR A 118 -19.62 2.95 -18.39
N GLY A 119 -20.21 1.76 -18.32
CA GLY A 119 -20.33 0.99 -17.08
C GLY A 119 -19.07 0.22 -16.66
N VAL A 120 -18.06 0.10 -17.53
CA VAL A 120 -16.78 -0.54 -17.21
C VAL A 120 -15.97 0.42 -16.35
N LYS A 121 -15.49 -0.07 -15.22
CA LYS A 121 -14.74 0.73 -14.22
C LYS A 121 -13.52 -0.04 -13.78
N LYS A 122 -12.54 0.70 -13.28
CA LYS A 122 -11.38 0.15 -12.56
C LYS A 122 -11.86 -0.79 -11.43
N ASN A 123 -11.13 -1.86 -11.21
CA ASN A 123 -11.39 -2.94 -10.24
C ASN A 123 -12.63 -3.79 -10.55
N MET A 124 -13.20 -3.70 -11.75
CA MET A 124 -14.29 -4.55 -12.17
C MET A 124 -13.75 -5.82 -12.84
N THR A 125 -14.23 -6.99 -12.44
CA THR A 125 -13.92 -8.23 -13.14
C THR A 125 -14.73 -8.36 -14.41
N VAL A 126 -14.06 -8.58 -15.53
CA VAL A 126 -14.71 -8.75 -16.83
C VAL A 126 -14.18 -9.98 -17.56
N LYS A 127 -15.06 -10.65 -18.31
CA LYS A 127 -14.71 -11.69 -19.25
C LYS A 127 -14.77 -11.14 -20.64
N VAL A 128 -13.72 -11.30 -21.40
CA VAL A 128 -13.53 -10.68 -22.72
C VAL A 128 -13.21 -11.73 -23.75
N ARG A 129 -13.85 -11.63 -24.91
CA ARG A 129 -13.50 -12.39 -26.09
C ARG A 129 -13.02 -11.48 -27.18
N GLY A 130 -11.96 -11.85 -27.88
CA GLY A 130 -11.40 -11.06 -28.97
C GLY A 130 -10.34 -11.77 -29.77
N ASN A 131 -9.67 -10.98 -30.60
CA ASN A 131 -8.53 -11.43 -31.40
C ASN A 131 -7.27 -10.70 -30.94
N VAL A 132 -6.22 -11.44 -30.68
CA VAL A 132 -4.90 -10.92 -30.34
C VAL A 132 -4.15 -10.57 -31.61
N GLN A 133 -3.62 -9.37 -31.68
CA GLN A 133 -2.84 -8.86 -32.81
C GLN A 133 -1.66 -8.01 -32.32
N LEU A 134 -0.62 -7.94 -33.12
CA LEU A 134 0.49 -7.04 -32.88
C LEU A 134 0.06 -5.59 -33.16
N ASP A 135 0.15 -4.75 -32.16
CA ASP A 135 -0.17 -3.34 -32.29
C ASP A 135 1.01 -2.55 -32.85
N LYS A 136 0.79 -1.90 -34.01
CA LYS A 136 1.83 -1.14 -34.70
C LYS A 136 2.33 0.09 -33.95
N PHE A 137 1.57 0.60 -32.97
CA PHE A 137 1.91 1.79 -32.19
C PHE A 137 2.66 1.45 -30.90
N THR A 138 2.26 0.38 -30.22
CA THR A 138 2.86 -0.04 -28.96
C THR A 138 3.95 -1.11 -29.15
N GLY A 139 3.98 -1.78 -30.31
CA GLY A 139 4.90 -2.89 -30.58
C GLY A 139 4.59 -4.15 -29.77
N GLY A 140 3.53 -4.16 -28.98
CA GLY A 140 3.10 -5.30 -28.16
C GLY A 140 1.84 -5.98 -28.68
N LEU A 141 1.53 -7.15 -28.10
CA LEU A 141 0.28 -7.85 -28.38
C LEU A 141 -0.89 -7.11 -27.69
N VAL A 142 -1.99 -6.92 -28.42
CA VAL A 142 -3.23 -6.33 -27.92
C VAL A 142 -4.42 -7.21 -28.24
N LEU A 143 -5.40 -7.25 -27.35
CA LEU A 143 -6.65 -7.97 -27.52
C LEU A 143 -7.72 -7.01 -28.10
N ASN A 144 -8.08 -7.20 -29.37
CA ASN A 144 -9.17 -6.48 -30.02
C ASN A 144 -10.51 -7.09 -29.58
N ILE A 145 -11.27 -6.35 -28.76
CA ILE A 145 -12.48 -6.83 -28.10
C ILE A 145 -13.60 -7.05 -29.13
N SER A 146 -14.18 -8.25 -29.15
CA SER A 146 -15.39 -8.57 -29.89
C SER A 146 -16.64 -8.69 -29.01
N GLN A 147 -16.47 -9.26 -27.80
CA GLN A 147 -17.51 -9.41 -26.78
C GLN A 147 -16.92 -9.12 -25.40
N MET A 148 -17.76 -8.61 -24.50
CA MET A 148 -17.42 -8.40 -23.10
C MET A 148 -18.65 -8.64 -22.25
N GLU A 149 -18.48 -9.35 -21.15
CA GLU A 149 -19.50 -9.54 -20.10
C GLU A 149 -18.89 -9.33 -18.74
N GLN A 150 -19.71 -9.03 -17.77
CA GLN A 150 -19.29 -8.98 -16.37
C GLN A 150 -18.80 -10.37 -15.98
N GLY A 151 -17.54 -10.45 -15.53
CA GLY A 151 -16.96 -11.67 -14.99
C GLY A 151 -17.58 -11.96 -13.63
N LYS A 152 -17.49 -13.22 -13.21
CA LYS A 152 -17.75 -13.54 -11.80
C LYS A 152 -16.53 -13.04 -11.03
N GLU A 153 -16.76 -12.13 -10.12
CA GLU A 153 -15.75 -11.85 -9.10
C GLU A 153 -15.46 -13.18 -8.41
N LYS A 154 -14.21 -13.58 -8.35
CA LYS A 154 -13.79 -14.52 -7.32
C LYS A 154 -14.01 -13.76 -6.01
N GLU A 155 -15.13 -14.00 -5.34
CA GLU A 155 -15.23 -13.66 -3.95
C GLU A 155 -14.20 -14.55 -3.22
N ILE A 156 -12.97 -14.09 -3.19
CA ILE A 156 -11.96 -14.63 -2.29
C ILE A 156 -12.37 -14.06 -0.92
N ASN A 157 -13.30 -14.73 -0.27
CA ASN A 157 -13.66 -14.46 1.10
C ASN A 157 -12.52 -15.01 1.97
N HIS A 158 -11.43 -14.26 2.04
CA HIS A 158 -10.46 -14.48 3.10
C HIS A 158 -11.14 -14.09 4.41
N GLU A 159 -11.22 -15.04 5.30
CA GLU A 159 -11.69 -14.85 6.68
C GLU A 159 -10.55 -15.24 7.61
N ASP A 160 -10.32 -14.42 8.62
CA ASP A 160 -9.46 -14.84 9.73
C ASP A 160 -10.28 -15.79 10.61
N THR A 161 -9.92 -17.06 10.57
CA THR A 161 -10.56 -18.13 11.37
C THR A 161 -9.74 -18.49 12.60
N ALA A 162 -8.69 -17.74 12.93
CA ALA A 162 -7.89 -17.99 14.11
C ALA A 162 -8.71 -17.83 15.40
N GLU A 163 -8.52 -18.75 16.35
CA GLU A 163 -9.17 -18.69 17.66
C GLU A 163 -8.83 -17.37 18.38
N ILE A 164 -7.60 -16.93 18.25
CA ILE A 164 -7.12 -15.64 18.75
C ILE A 164 -6.85 -14.73 17.55
N PRO A 165 -7.74 -13.75 17.29
CA PRO A 165 -7.53 -12.80 16.20
C PRO A 165 -6.23 -12.02 16.39
N ARG A 166 -5.52 -11.81 15.29
CA ARG A 166 -4.24 -11.10 15.32
C ARG A 166 -4.41 -9.58 15.47
N VAL A 167 -3.36 -8.94 15.98
CA VAL A 167 -3.15 -7.50 15.86
C VAL A 167 -1.95 -7.29 14.94
N GLU A 168 -2.18 -6.70 13.76
CA GLU A 168 -1.07 -6.34 12.88
C GLU A 168 -0.40 -5.06 13.39
N LEU A 169 0.91 -5.11 13.61
CA LEU A 169 1.69 -3.99 14.13
C LEU A 169 2.62 -3.35 13.11
N HIS A 170 2.70 -3.92 11.88
CA HIS A 170 3.56 -3.45 10.81
C HIS A 170 2.81 -3.48 9.46
N LEU A 171 2.25 -2.33 9.06
CA LEU A 171 1.38 -2.22 7.90
C LEU A 171 1.53 -0.87 7.21
N HIS A 172 1.57 -0.90 5.87
CA HIS A 172 1.74 0.27 5.01
C HIS A 172 0.47 0.55 4.20
N THR A 173 0.12 1.84 4.14
CA THR A 173 -0.94 2.35 3.28
C THR A 173 -0.36 2.87 1.97
N LYS A 174 -1.20 3.33 1.05
CA LYS A 174 -0.77 4.07 -0.16
C LYS A 174 -0.06 5.38 0.12
N MET A 175 0.09 5.79 1.38
CA MET A 175 0.94 6.94 1.77
C MET A 175 2.42 6.55 1.81
N SER A 176 2.74 5.27 1.99
CA SER A 176 4.05 4.71 1.69
C SER A 176 4.25 4.57 0.18
N LEU A 177 5.49 4.76 -0.29
CA LEU A 177 5.81 4.73 -1.72
C LEU A 177 5.47 3.38 -2.37
N ASP A 178 5.62 2.30 -1.63
CA ASP A 178 5.44 0.90 -2.01
C ASP A 178 4.19 0.23 -1.43
N GLY A 179 3.34 0.99 -0.71
CA GLY A 179 2.06 0.50 -0.21
C GLY A 179 0.98 0.51 -1.29
N LEU A 180 0.20 -0.56 -1.40
CA LEU A 180 -0.84 -0.71 -2.42
C LEU A 180 -2.26 -0.55 -1.87
N ILE A 181 -2.46 -0.49 -0.54
CA ILE A 181 -3.77 -0.59 0.10
C ILE A 181 -4.35 0.78 0.43
N ASP A 182 -5.60 1.00 0.04
CA ASP A 182 -6.35 2.20 0.45
C ASP A 182 -6.68 2.17 1.95
N ASN A 183 -6.64 3.32 2.59
CA ASN A 183 -6.93 3.47 4.02
C ASN A 183 -8.28 2.86 4.42
N GLU A 184 -9.32 3.02 3.58
CA GLU A 184 -10.64 2.46 3.85
C GLU A 184 -10.66 0.94 3.77
N GLU A 185 -9.95 0.34 2.83
CA GLU A 185 -9.86 -1.11 2.68
C GLU A 185 -9.18 -1.75 3.88
N ILE A 186 -8.10 -1.17 4.40
CA ILE A 186 -7.42 -1.64 5.61
C ILE A 186 -8.41 -1.70 6.79
N ILE A 187 -9.05 -0.56 7.08
CA ILE A 187 -9.91 -0.44 8.27
C ILE A 187 -11.15 -1.33 8.14
N ARG A 188 -11.77 -1.36 6.94
CA ARG A 188 -12.93 -2.21 6.66
C ARG A 188 -12.60 -3.69 6.79
N THR A 189 -11.45 -4.14 6.27
CA THR A 189 -11.02 -5.53 6.32
C THR A 189 -10.66 -5.96 7.74
N ALA A 190 -9.91 -5.15 8.49
CA ALA A 190 -9.61 -5.42 9.89
C ALA A 190 -10.89 -5.53 10.74
N ALA A 191 -11.89 -4.66 10.51
CA ALA A 191 -13.19 -4.73 11.18
C ALA A 191 -13.98 -5.97 10.76
N LYS A 192 -14.01 -6.32 9.45
CA LYS A 192 -14.64 -7.53 8.92
C LYS A 192 -14.06 -8.80 9.56
N TRP A 193 -12.74 -8.87 9.71
CA TRP A 193 -12.04 -10.00 10.31
C TRP A 193 -12.05 -9.96 11.84
N LYS A 194 -12.68 -8.95 12.45
CA LYS A 194 -12.78 -8.76 13.91
C LYS A 194 -11.41 -8.66 14.61
N HIS A 195 -10.42 -8.12 13.92
CA HIS A 195 -9.12 -7.86 14.54
C HIS A 195 -9.28 -6.87 15.70
N PRO A 196 -8.71 -7.14 16.87
CA PRO A 196 -8.86 -6.25 18.04
C PRO A 196 -8.29 -4.86 17.81
N ALA A 197 -7.24 -4.75 16.98
CA ALA A 197 -6.63 -3.51 16.55
C ALA A 197 -5.80 -3.73 15.27
N VAL A 198 -5.44 -2.64 14.59
CA VAL A 198 -4.47 -2.61 13.49
C VAL A 198 -3.58 -1.39 13.64
N ALA A 199 -2.28 -1.53 13.44
CA ALA A 199 -1.36 -0.40 13.39
C ALA A 199 -1.22 0.13 11.96
N ILE A 200 -0.95 1.44 11.86
CA ILE A 200 -0.58 2.12 10.62
C ILE A 200 0.85 2.61 10.80
N THR A 201 1.77 2.10 9.98
CA THR A 201 3.22 2.31 10.16
C THR A 201 3.89 2.68 8.84
N ASP A 202 3.37 3.66 8.12
CA ASP A 202 3.92 4.13 6.85
C ASP A 202 5.38 4.57 6.97
N HIS A 203 6.16 4.43 5.91
CA HIS A 203 7.58 4.77 5.83
C HIS A 203 7.86 6.26 6.05
N GLY A 204 8.34 6.64 7.22
CA GLY A 204 8.79 7.99 7.55
C GLY A 204 7.69 9.06 7.57
N VAL A 205 6.43 8.70 7.42
CA VAL A 205 5.30 9.63 7.27
C VAL A 205 4.08 9.20 8.08
N ILE A 206 3.14 10.15 8.28
CA ILE A 206 1.93 9.95 9.08
C ILE A 206 0.68 10.58 8.41
N GLN A 207 0.74 10.83 7.11
CA GLN A 207 -0.35 11.52 6.38
C GLN A 207 -1.67 10.77 6.41
N ALA A 208 -1.64 9.44 6.58
CA ALA A 208 -2.85 8.62 6.67
C ALA A 208 -3.72 8.91 7.91
N PHE A 209 -3.14 9.41 9.00
CA PHE A 209 -3.79 9.48 10.32
C PHE A 209 -5.15 10.20 10.36
N PRO A 210 -5.35 11.38 9.73
CA PRO A 210 -6.66 12.05 9.79
C PRO A 210 -7.77 11.23 9.11
N GLN A 211 -7.47 10.62 7.96
CA GLN A 211 -8.43 9.78 7.26
C GLN A 211 -8.68 8.47 8.02
N ILE A 212 -7.63 7.84 8.52
CA ILE A 212 -7.72 6.62 9.33
C ILE A 212 -8.57 6.85 10.59
N GLN A 213 -8.42 7.99 11.28
CA GLN A 213 -9.23 8.31 12.44
C GLN A 213 -10.74 8.36 12.11
N THR A 214 -11.08 9.00 10.98
CA THR A 214 -12.47 9.08 10.52
C THR A 214 -13.03 7.69 10.18
N LEU A 215 -12.23 6.87 9.47
CA LEU A 215 -12.60 5.53 9.08
C LEU A 215 -12.69 4.58 10.30
N ALA A 216 -11.77 4.69 11.23
CA ALA A 216 -11.78 3.94 12.49
C ALA A 216 -13.10 4.16 13.27
N ALA A 217 -13.54 5.42 13.35
CA ALA A 217 -14.84 5.75 13.96
C ALA A 217 -16.01 5.19 13.15
N LYS A 218 -15.97 5.26 11.81
CA LYS A 218 -17.01 4.75 10.91
C LYS A 218 -17.21 3.24 11.06
N TYR A 219 -16.13 2.48 11.16
CA TYR A 219 -16.17 1.00 11.20
C TYR A 219 -16.05 0.41 12.61
N GLY A 220 -15.89 1.24 13.64
CA GLY A 220 -15.71 0.80 15.02
C GLY A 220 -14.39 0.05 15.27
N GLN A 221 -13.37 0.30 14.44
CA GLN A 221 -12.09 -0.39 14.49
C GLN A 221 -11.09 0.38 15.35
N LYS A 222 -10.43 -0.31 16.29
CA LYS A 222 -9.32 0.28 17.04
C LYS A 222 -8.07 0.39 16.15
N VAL A 223 -7.44 1.58 16.16
CA VAL A 223 -6.19 1.83 15.42
C VAL A 223 -5.08 2.20 16.40
N ILE A 224 -3.88 1.68 16.11
CA ILE A 224 -2.62 2.05 16.74
C ILE A 224 -1.88 2.96 15.77
N TYR A 225 -1.55 4.18 16.20
CA TYR A 225 -0.83 5.14 15.39
C TYR A 225 0.67 4.91 15.52
N GLY A 226 1.34 4.71 14.40
CA GLY A 226 2.76 4.43 14.35
C GLY A 226 3.43 4.92 13.08
N MET A 227 4.70 4.61 12.93
CA MET A 227 5.51 4.92 11.76
C MET A 227 6.66 3.93 11.68
N GLU A 228 7.01 3.48 10.49
CA GLU A 228 8.30 2.85 10.24
C GLU A 228 9.32 3.94 9.91
N GLY A 229 10.33 4.10 10.77
CA GLY A 229 11.35 5.12 10.66
C GLY A 229 12.65 4.62 10.08
N TYR A 230 13.51 5.56 9.66
CA TYR A 230 14.85 5.30 9.14
C TYR A 230 15.89 5.65 10.21
N LEU A 231 16.23 4.67 11.04
CA LEU A 231 17.18 4.80 12.15
C LEU A 231 18.61 4.94 11.65
N ILE A 232 19.36 5.89 12.22
CA ILE A 232 20.80 6.02 12.11
C ILE A 232 21.41 6.21 13.52
N ASP A 233 22.64 5.77 13.72
CA ASP A 233 23.30 5.93 15.02
C ASP A 233 23.68 7.39 15.27
N GLU A 234 24.35 8.03 14.32
CA GLU A 234 24.81 9.41 14.43
C GLU A 234 24.49 10.19 13.15
N VAL A 235 24.37 11.51 13.30
CA VAL A 235 24.21 12.41 12.16
C VAL A 235 25.55 12.54 11.44
N PRO A 236 25.65 12.19 10.15
CA PRO A 236 26.90 12.37 9.40
C PRO A 236 27.30 13.83 9.36
N GLU A 237 28.58 14.11 9.60
CA GLU A 237 29.14 15.47 9.43
C GLU A 237 29.09 15.92 7.97
N ASP A 238 29.26 15.00 7.03
CA ASP A 238 29.18 15.26 5.60
C ASP A 238 27.78 15.01 5.05
N ILE A 239 27.16 16.09 4.57
CA ILE A 239 25.79 16.13 4.08
C ILE A 239 25.60 15.38 2.76
N ASP A 240 26.68 15.22 1.99
CA ASP A 240 26.66 14.70 0.60
C ASP A 240 26.90 13.19 0.49
N SER A 241 27.02 12.45 1.58
CA SER A 241 27.23 11.01 1.47
C SER A 241 25.95 10.29 0.98
N ASP A 242 25.91 10.01 -0.30
CA ASP A 242 24.91 9.16 -0.97
C ASP A 242 24.83 7.72 -0.39
N ARG A 243 25.71 7.41 0.56
CA ARG A 243 25.95 6.08 1.14
C ARG A 243 25.47 5.95 2.58
N GLN A 244 24.60 6.84 3.05
CA GLN A 244 24.10 6.74 4.42
C GLN A 244 23.37 5.41 4.61
N GLN A 245 23.96 4.53 5.39
CA GLN A 245 23.31 3.31 5.85
C GLN A 245 22.28 3.68 6.93
N TYR A 246 21.09 3.13 6.83
CA TYR A 246 20.04 3.24 7.83
C TYR A 246 19.45 1.86 8.11
N SER A 247 18.77 1.76 9.22
CA SER A 247 17.97 0.61 9.61
C SER A 247 16.51 1.02 9.73
N HIS A 248 15.60 0.07 9.57
CA HIS A 248 14.20 0.31 9.87
C HIS A 248 13.94 0.15 11.37
N ILE A 249 12.99 0.92 11.88
CA ILE A 249 12.49 0.87 13.25
C ILE A 249 11.00 1.15 13.28
N ILE A 250 10.24 0.38 14.03
CA ILE A 250 8.80 0.65 14.23
C ILE A 250 8.62 1.52 15.47
N LEU A 251 7.87 2.61 15.31
CA LEU A 251 7.50 3.53 16.38
C LEU A 251 6.00 3.49 16.57
N LEU A 252 5.49 3.02 17.72
CA LEU A 252 4.06 2.96 18.03
C LEU A 252 3.73 3.91 19.18
N ALA A 253 2.69 4.72 19.03
CA ALA A 253 2.20 5.61 20.08
C ALA A 253 1.35 4.83 21.10
N LYS A 254 1.81 4.78 22.36
CA LYS A 254 1.07 4.17 23.49
C LYS A 254 -0.02 5.10 24.04
N ASN A 255 0.17 6.40 23.92
CA ASN A 255 -0.69 7.42 24.48
C ASN A 255 -0.53 8.77 23.73
N ILE A 256 -1.23 9.80 24.18
CA ILE A 256 -1.21 11.13 23.56
C ILE A 256 0.18 11.80 23.59
N THR A 257 1.00 11.52 24.62
CA THR A 257 2.38 12.01 24.68
C THR A 257 3.22 11.37 23.59
N GLY A 258 3.11 10.06 23.43
CA GLY A 258 3.78 9.33 22.34
C GLY A 258 3.34 9.81 20.96
N LEU A 259 2.03 10.07 20.75
CA LEU A 259 1.53 10.62 19.49
C LEU A 259 2.13 12.00 19.19
N ARG A 260 2.22 12.88 20.20
CA ARG A 260 2.86 14.20 20.06
C ARG A 260 4.36 14.07 19.75
N ASN A 261 5.04 13.14 20.42
CA ASN A 261 6.44 12.88 20.16
C ASN A 261 6.67 12.30 18.75
N LEU A 262 5.78 11.41 18.28
CA LEU A 262 5.80 10.91 16.90
C LEU A 262 5.70 12.06 15.88
N TYR A 263 4.79 13.03 16.10
CA TYR A 263 4.68 14.22 15.24
C TYR A 263 5.97 15.05 15.23
N ARG A 264 6.63 15.22 16.40
CA ARG A 264 7.91 15.93 16.49
C ARG A 264 9.02 15.19 15.75
N LEU A 265 9.11 13.87 15.92
CA LEU A 265 10.07 13.03 15.21
C LEU A 265 9.90 13.13 13.69
N VAL A 266 8.66 13.04 13.19
CA VAL A 266 8.38 13.24 11.76
C VAL A 266 8.79 14.64 11.29
N THR A 267 8.44 15.68 12.05
CA THR A 267 8.81 17.06 11.71
C THR A 267 10.33 17.22 11.63
N LEU A 268 11.05 16.74 12.63
CA LEU A 268 12.51 16.88 12.69
C LEU A 268 13.22 16.05 11.61
N SER A 269 12.75 14.83 11.37
CA SER A 269 13.32 13.97 10.31
C SER A 269 13.21 14.60 8.91
N HIS A 270 12.10 15.29 8.63
CA HIS A 270 11.89 15.96 7.35
C HIS A 270 12.57 17.32 7.25
N LEU A 271 12.58 18.13 8.31
CA LEU A 271 13.12 19.50 8.26
C LEU A 271 14.61 19.57 8.56
N LYS A 272 15.14 18.68 9.41
CA LYS A 272 16.53 18.75 9.85
C LYS A 272 17.40 17.60 9.35
N TYR A 273 16.83 16.39 9.31
CA TYR A 273 17.60 15.17 9.05
C TYR A 273 17.24 14.49 7.73
N TYR A 274 16.61 15.19 6.80
CA TYR A 274 16.27 14.64 5.49
C TYR A 274 17.52 14.47 4.61
N ARG A 275 17.78 13.23 4.18
CA ARG A 275 18.86 12.86 3.25
C ARG A 275 18.31 11.78 2.31
N LYS A 276 17.65 12.16 1.22
CA LYS A 276 16.86 11.28 0.35
C LYS A 276 15.74 10.55 1.11
N ARG A 277 15.87 10.36 2.42
CA ARG A 277 14.89 9.79 3.37
C ARG A 277 14.88 10.60 4.66
N PRO A 278 13.76 10.61 5.40
CA PRO A 278 13.64 11.30 6.66
C PRO A 278 14.30 10.49 7.79
N LEU A 279 15.59 10.75 8.02
CA LEU A 279 16.40 9.98 8.96
C LEU A 279 16.07 10.32 10.42
N LEU A 280 16.24 9.34 11.29
CA LEU A 280 16.01 9.43 12.74
C LEU A 280 17.30 9.05 13.49
N PRO A 281 18.09 10.02 13.92
CA PRO A 281 19.25 9.74 14.76
C PRO A 281 18.85 9.10 16.09
N ARG A 282 19.59 8.10 16.56
CA ARG A 282 19.34 7.39 17.82
C ARG A 282 19.21 8.35 19.03
N PRO A 283 20.08 9.36 19.22
CA PRO A 283 19.90 10.32 20.30
C PRO A 283 18.57 11.08 20.26
N LEU A 284 18.05 11.38 19.05
CA LEU A 284 16.75 12.02 18.88
C LEU A 284 15.61 11.09 19.30
N LEU A 285 15.70 9.80 18.97
CA LEU A 285 14.73 8.80 19.41
C LEU A 285 14.74 8.65 20.94
N GLU A 286 15.90 8.68 21.56
CA GLU A 286 16.04 8.62 23.03
C GLU A 286 15.40 9.86 23.69
N GLU A 287 15.61 11.06 23.15
CA GLU A 287 15.00 12.30 23.62
C GLU A 287 13.47 12.26 23.61
N PHE A 288 12.87 11.70 22.54
CA PHE A 288 11.42 11.64 22.37
C PHE A 288 10.80 10.28 22.69
N ARG A 289 11.48 9.43 23.45
CA ARG A 289 11.02 8.07 23.75
C ARG A 289 9.73 7.99 24.56
N ASP A 290 9.44 8.98 25.40
CA ASP A 290 8.28 8.94 26.30
C ASP A 290 6.96 8.76 25.52
N GLY A 291 6.17 7.79 25.98
CA GLY A 291 4.88 7.44 25.37
C GLY A 291 4.97 6.68 24.05
N LEU A 292 6.18 6.35 23.56
CA LEU A 292 6.41 5.50 22.38
C LEU A 292 6.79 4.07 22.79
N MET A 293 6.58 3.15 21.87
CA MET A 293 7.05 1.77 21.90
C MET A 293 7.86 1.52 20.63
N TYR A 294 9.04 0.93 20.77
CA TYR A 294 9.97 0.68 19.67
C TYR A 294 10.01 -0.81 19.33
N GLY A 295 9.79 -1.13 18.06
CA GLY A 295 9.92 -2.48 17.49
C GLY A 295 11.14 -2.59 16.59
N SER A 296 11.69 -3.80 16.51
CA SER A 296 12.93 -4.08 15.76
C SER A 296 12.74 -4.06 14.23
N ALA A 297 11.52 -3.88 13.74
CA ALA A 297 11.13 -3.85 12.34
C ALA A 297 11.43 -5.17 11.56
N CYS A 298 11.48 -5.05 10.23
CA CYS A 298 11.62 -6.16 9.27
C CYS A 298 13.09 -6.56 9.04
N VAL A 299 13.36 -7.24 7.93
CA VAL A 299 14.72 -7.60 7.47
C VAL A 299 15.68 -6.41 7.37
N MET A 300 15.15 -5.20 7.18
CA MET A 300 15.95 -3.96 7.15
C MET A 300 16.23 -3.41 8.55
N GLY A 301 15.68 -4.00 9.61
CA GLY A 301 15.99 -3.69 10.99
C GLY A 301 17.41 -4.11 11.37
N GLU A 302 18.06 -3.35 12.26
CA GLU A 302 19.44 -3.66 12.69
C GLU A 302 19.52 -4.97 13.45
N PHE A 303 18.53 -5.29 14.27
CA PHE A 303 18.54 -6.50 15.07
C PHE A 303 18.47 -7.76 14.20
N PHE A 304 17.53 -7.81 13.24
CA PHE A 304 17.44 -8.95 12.33
C PHE A 304 18.71 -9.12 11.48
N ARG A 305 19.29 -8.01 11.02
CA ARG A 305 20.58 -8.06 10.28
C ARG A 305 21.72 -8.55 11.12
N ALA A 306 21.80 -8.17 12.41
CA ALA A 306 22.81 -8.67 13.32
C ALA A 306 22.67 -10.18 13.56
N VAL A 307 21.44 -10.69 13.68
CA VAL A 307 21.17 -12.15 13.75
C VAL A 307 21.59 -12.84 12.46
N LEU A 308 21.24 -12.29 11.30
CA LEU A 308 21.59 -12.83 9.99
C LEU A 308 23.12 -12.88 9.78
N ASN A 309 23.84 -11.87 10.24
CA ASN A 309 25.30 -11.80 10.15
C ASN A 309 26.03 -12.74 11.15
N GLY A 310 25.32 -13.27 12.14
CA GLY A 310 25.91 -14.07 13.21
C GLY A 310 26.74 -13.23 14.19
N ASP A 311 26.30 -12.00 14.47
CA ASP A 311 26.97 -11.09 15.40
C ASP A 311 27.00 -11.70 16.81
N SER A 312 27.91 -11.21 17.67
CA SER A 312 28.10 -11.75 19.01
C SER A 312 26.88 -11.54 19.91
N ASP A 313 26.73 -12.40 20.93
CA ASP A 313 25.63 -12.27 21.90
C ASP A 313 25.67 -10.93 22.65
N GLU A 314 26.84 -10.36 22.90
CA GLU A 314 27.00 -9.04 23.51
C GLU A 314 26.37 -7.94 22.60
N GLU A 315 26.63 -8.01 21.31
CA GLU A 315 26.07 -7.05 20.36
C GLU A 315 24.56 -7.23 20.21
N LEU A 316 24.08 -8.45 20.07
CA LEU A 316 22.65 -8.75 20.00
C LEU A 316 21.91 -8.25 21.26
N ILE A 317 22.50 -8.43 22.48
CA ILE A 317 21.93 -7.91 23.71
C ILE A 317 21.91 -6.38 23.71
N ARG A 318 23.00 -5.75 23.26
CA ARG A 318 23.10 -4.29 23.16
C ARG A 318 21.97 -3.72 22.29
N LEU A 319 21.77 -4.29 21.10
CA LEU A 319 20.71 -3.91 20.17
C LEU A 319 19.31 -4.16 20.75
N ALA A 320 19.08 -5.36 21.28
CA ALA A 320 17.77 -5.73 21.83
C ALA A 320 17.32 -4.84 23.01
N LYS A 321 18.25 -4.27 23.79
CA LYS A 321 17.93 -3.35 24.89
C LYS A 321 17.25 -2.06 24.42
N PHE A 322 17.53 -1.63 23.19
CA PHE A 322 16.95 -0.43 22.62
C PHE A 322 15.47 -0.59 22.27
N TYR A 323 15.04 -1.79 21.89
CA TYR A 323 13.68 -2.10 21.48
C TYR A 323 12.80 -2.54 22.65
N ASP A 324 11.51 -2.22 22.57
CA ASP A 324 10.51 -2.73 23.53
C ASP A 324 10.05 -4.13 23.13
N TYR A 325 10.05 -4.45 21.83
CA TYR A 325 9.75 -5.78 21.30
C TYR A 325 10.58 -6.08 20.05
N LEU A 326 10.75 -7.36 19.77
CA LEU A 326 11.38 -7.88 18.55
C LEU A 326 10.32 -8.38 17.58
N GLU A 327 10.60 -8.35 16.29
CA GLU A 327 9.69 -8.83 15.25
C GLU A 327 10.22 -10.08 14.57
N VAL A 328 9.29 -10.99 14.25
CA VAL A 328 9.47 -12.08 13.30
C VAL A 328 8.40 -11.97 12.24
N GLN A 329 8.72 -12.35 11.01
CA GLN A 329 7.84 -12.20 9.87
C GLN A 329 7.64 -13.53 9.14
N PRO A 330 6.56 -13.67 8.32
CA PRO A 330 6.37 -14.84 7.47
C PRO A 330 7.60 -15.07 6.58
N LEU A 331 7.93 -16.33 6.35
CA LEU A 331 9.11 -16.70 5.55
C LEU A 331 9.05 -16.11 4.15
N GLY A 332 7.84 -15.96 3.59
CA GLY A 332 7.61 -15.37 2.27
C GLY A 332 8.19 -13.96 2.12
N ASN A 333 8.13 -13.15 3.19
CA ASN A 333 8.68 -11.78 3.18
C ASN A 333 10.20 -11.76 2.91
N ASN A 334 10.90 -12.81 3.32
CA ASN A 334 12.35 -12.94 3.20
C ASN A 334 12.78 -13.94 2.12
N ALA A 335 11.84 -14.48 1.33
CA ALA A 335 12.11 -15.48 0.28
C ALA A 335 13.05 -14.98 -0.82
N PHE A 336 13.16 -13.66 -1.01
CA PHE A 336 14.13 -13.06 -1.94
C PHE A 336 15.58 -13.43 -1.60
N MET A 337 15.92 -13.67 -0.31
CA MET A 337 17.24 -14.06 0.13
C MET A 337 17.68 -15.41 -0.46
N LEU A 338 16.72 -16.32 -0.74
CA LEU A 338 17.02 -17.61 -1.37
C LEU A 338 17.51 -17.48 -2.82
N ARG A 339 17.35 -16.31 -3.43
CA ARG A 339 17.76 -15.99 -4.81
C ARG A 339 18.95 -15.04 -4.87
N ASP A 340 19.37 -14.50 -3.74
CA ASP A 340 20.53 -13.59 -3.65
C ASP A 340 21.80 -14.39 -3.43
N GLU A 341 22.67 -14.47 -4.44
CA GLU A 341 23.96 -15.18 -4.38
C GLU A 341 24.89 -14.69 -3.26
N LYS A 342 24.64 -13.50 -2.71
CA LYS A 342 25.41 -12.92 -1.60
C LYS A 342 24.84 -13.25 -0.23
N SER A 343 23.63 -13.79 -0.19
CA SER A 343 22.98 -14.19 1.06
C SER A 343 23.62 -15.45 1.63
N SER A 344 23.71 -15.53 2.96
CA SER A 344 24.04 -16.77 3.65
C SER A 344 22.87 -17.74 3.73
N VAL A 345 21.67 -17.31 3.37
CA VAL A 345 20.42 -18.08 3.40
C VAL A 345 20.25 -18.81 2.07
N ASN A 346 20.18 -20.15 2.13
CA ASN A 346 20.10 -21.01 0.93
C ASN A 346 18.82 -21.84 0.90
N THR A 347 18.17 -22.02 2.03
CA THR A 347 17.01 -22.90 2.17
C THR A 347 15.89 -22.24 2.98
N TRP A 348 14.67 -22.75 2.84
CA TRP A 348 13.54 -22.34 3.69
C TRP A 348 13.78 -22.65 5.19
N GLU A 349 14.56 -23.68 5.49
CA GLU A 349 14.94 -24.00 6.87
C GLU A 349 15.86 -22.94 7.46
N ASP A 350 16.80 -22.39 6.68
CA ASP A 350 17.65 -21.28 7.13
C ASP A 350 16.80 -20.06 7.51
N LEU A 351 15.74 -19.73 6.74
CA LEU A 351 14.80 -18.66 7.08
C LEU A 351 14.02 -18.95 8.36
N GLN A 352 13.62 -20.22 8.58
CA GLN A 352 12.96 -20.62 9.81
C GLN A 352 13.91 -20.50 11.01
N ASP A 353 15.17 -20.89 10.84
CA ASP A 353 16.18 -20.83 11.91
C ASP A 353 16.48 -19.39 12.33
N LEU A 354 16.46 -18.42 11.40
CA LEU A 354 16.54 -17.01 11.74
C LEU A 354 15.38 -16.58 12.64
N ASN A 355 14.14 -16.92 12.29
CA ASN A 355 12.97 -16.62 13.12
C ASN A 355 13.04 -17.33 14.48
N ARG A 356 13.43 -18.62 14.50
CA ARG A 356 13.63 -19.39 15.76
C ARG A 356 14.66 -18.72 16.65
N LYS A 357 15.79 -18.29 16.07
CA LYS A 357 16.83 -17.59 16.82
C LYS A 357 16.33 -16.30 17.47
N VAL A 358 15.55 -15.49 16.74
CA VAL A 358 14.94 -14.27 17.32
C VAL A 358 13.99 -14.61 18.47
N ILE A 359 13.17 -15.67 18.33
CA ILE A 359 12.25 -16.12 19.38
C ILE A 359 13.02 -16.59 20.61
N GLU A 360 14.01 -17.45 20.43
CA GLU A 360 14.86 -17.99 21.51
C GLU A 360 15.57 -16.87 22.29
N LEU A 361 16.13 -15.88 21.56
CA LEU A 361 16.76 -14.71 22.20
C LEU A 361 15.74 -13.87 22.97
N GLY A 362 14.53 -13.69 22.40
CA GLY A 362 13.44 -13.01 23.09
C GLY A 362 13.06 -13.70 24.40
N GLU A 363 12.90 -15.02 24.39
CA GLU A 363 12.63 -15.81 25.59
C GLU A 363 13.78 -15.72 26.61
N GLN A 364 15.02 -15.90 26.15
CA GLN A 364 16.20 -15.85 26.99
C GLN A 364 16.33 -14.50 27.70
N TRP A 365 15.99 -13.40 27.05
CA TRP A 365 16.15 -12.05 27.60
C TRP A 365 14.85 -11.44 28.13
N ASN A 366 13.79 -12.24 28.24
CA ASN A 366 12.46 -11.80 28.64
C ASN A 366 11.98 -10.57 27.83
N LYS A 367 12.20 -10.59 26.52
CA LYS A 367 11.81 -9.58 25.56
C LYS A 367 10.61 -10.09 24.78
N LEU A 368 9.59 -9.24 24.60
CA LEU A 368 8.45 -9.58 23.76
C LEU A 368 8.89 -9.83 22.32
N VAL A 369 8.35 -10.88 21.71
CA VAL A 369 8.50 -11.15 20.28
C VAL A 369 7.11 -11.14 19.65
N CYS A 370 6.93 -10.34 18.60
CA CYS A 370 5.69 -10.17 17.90
C CYS A 370 5.81 -10.71 16.45
N ALA A 371 4.83 -11.50 16.03
CA ALA A 371 4.71 -11.89 14.63
C ALA A 371 3.95 -10.80 13.86
N THR A 372 4.63 -10.10 12.96
CA THR A 372 4.08 -9.08 12.07
C THR A 372 4.15 -9.54 10.62
N CYS A 373 3.43 -8.89 9.71
CA CYS A 373 3.49 -9.26 8.29
C CYS A 373 4.15 -8.24 7.39
N ASP A 374 4.44 -7.03 7.88
CA ASP A 374 4.96 -5.96 7.02
C ASP A 374 4.08 -5.80 5.78
N VAL A 375 2.80 -5.55 6.04
CA VAL A 375 1.73 -5.63 5.04
C VAL A 375 1.82 -4.46 4.07
N HIS A 376 1.91 -4.76 2.77
CA HIS A 376 1.96 -3.76 1.70
C HIS A 376 0.84 -3.91 0.68
N PHE A 377 0.19 -5.07 0.64
CA PHE A 377 -0.95 -5.38 -0.21
C PHE A 377 -1.98 -6.21 0.56
N LEU A 378 -3.23 -6.24 0.07
CA LEU A 378 -4.33 -6.89 0.77
C LEU A 378 -4.59 -8.30 0.26
N ASP A 379 -4.65 -8.45 -1.04
CA ASP A 379 -4.96 -9.72 -1.68
C ASP A 379 -3.68 -10.34 -2.28
N PRO A 380 -3.48 -11.67 -2.24
CA PRO A 380 -2.29 -12.32 -2.76
C PRO A 380 -1.97 -11.99 -4.22
N GLU A 381 -3.00 -11.71 -5.02
CA GLU A 381 -2.88 -11.33 -6.42
C GLU A 381 -2.19 -9.97 -6.62
N ASP A 382 -2.18 -9.12 -5.60
CA ASP A 382 -1.52 -7.82 -5.65
C ASP A 382 0.02 -7.91 -5.54
N GLU A 383 0.57 -9.08 -5.15
CA GLU A 383 2.02 -9.31 -5.04
C GLU A 383 2.75 -8.93 -6.34
N MET A 384 2.14 -9.19 -7.49
CA MET A 384 2.72 -8.89 -8.79
C MET A 384 2.93 -7.40 -9.07
N TYR A 385 2.32 -6.52 -8.29
CA TYR A 385 2.41 -5.06 -8.45
C TYR A 385 3.44 -4.41 -7.49
N ARG A 386 4.02 -5.19 -6.59
CA ARG A 386 5.08 -4.80 -5.66
C ARG A 386 6.44 -5.35 -6.15
#